data_c8d3ba60fad31388351c86953c35e4d3
#
_entry.id   c8d3ba60fad31388351c86953c35e4d3
#
_cell.length_a   1.000
_cell.length_b   1.000
_cell.length_c   1.000
_cell.angle_alpha   90.00
_cell.angle_beta   90.00
_cell.angle_gamma   90.00
#
_symmetry.space_group_name_H-M   'P 1'
#
loop_
_entity.id
_entity.type
_entity.pdbx_description
1 polymer ?
#
loop_
_entity_poly.entity_id
_entity_poly.type
_entity_poly.pdbx_seq_one_letter_code
_entity_poly.pdbx_strand_id
1 'polypeptide(L)'
;MDIDTLASAIRQTSSDAVALNLSDLLVGWKDDKLNAAELESVVERYIGNTWIGSTIEHEKIYRLWSQFRDSAIHGIGGMTMNERLYCFSLFSNWDNAHTEEARKEIYAKLLANP
;
A
#
# COMPACT_ATOMS: atom_id res chain seq x y z
N MET A 1 0.45 -9.39 5.95
CA MET A 1 -0.17 -9.36 4.60
C MET A 1 0.57 -8.34 3.74
N ASP A 2 0.66 -8.58 2.45
CA ASP A 2 1.23 -7.61 1.53
C ASP A 2 0.15 -6.68 0.98
N ILE A 3 0.58 -5.64 0.23
CA ILE A 3 -0.35 -4.61 -0.27
C ILE A 3 -1.35 -5.19 -1.28
N ASP A 4 -0.96 -6.18 -2.08
CA ASP A 4 -1.87 -6.80 -3.05
C ASP A 4 -2.94 -7.62 -2.34
N THR A 5 -2.58 -8.34 -1.28
CA THR A 5 -3.54 -9.07 -0.45
C THR A 5 -4.50 -8.10 0.24
N LEU A 6 -3.98 -6.97 0.73
CA LEU A 6 -4.83 -5.92 1.32
C LEU A 6 -5.84 -5.40 0.29
N ALA A 7 -5.38 -5.08 -0.92
CA ALA A 7 -6.26 -4.59 -1.98
C ALA A 7 -7.36 -5.60 -2.32
N SER A 8 -7.01 -6.89 -2.41
CA SER A 8 -7.97 -7.97 -2.63
C SER A 8 -8.98 -8.09 -1.49
N ALA A 9 -8.52 -8.01 -0.25
CA ALA A 9 -9.39 -8.09 0.93
C ALA A 9 -10.41 -6.95 0.95
N ILE A 10 -10.00 -5.75 0.55
CA ILE A 10 -10.90 -4.61 0.44
C ILE A 10 -11.98 -4.85 -0.62
N ARG A 11 -11.59 -5.36 -1.80
CA ARG A 11 -12.55 -5.71 -2.86
C ARG A 11 -13.55 -6.78 -2.41
N GLN A 12 -13.11 -7.74 -1.62
CA GLN A 12 -13.97 -8.82 -1.10
C GLN A 12 -14.90 -8.32 0.00
N THR A 13 -14.52 -7.25 0.68
CA THR A 13 -15.33 -6.70 1.79
C THR A 13 -16.52 -5.90 1.27
N SER A 14 -16.37 -5.17 0.17
CA SER A 14 -17.43 -4.30 -0.38
C SER A 14 -17.32 -4.23 -1.89
N SER A 15 -18.47 -4.25 -2.56
CA SER A 15 -18.58 -4.00 -4.00
C SER A 15 -18.85 -2.53 -4.33
N ASP A 16 -18.90 -1.66 -3.32
CA ASP A 16 -19.08 -0.24 -3.50
C ASP A 16 -17.95 0.35 -4.35
N ALA A 17 -18.29 1.28 -5.25
CA ALA A 17 -17.29 1.90 -6.14
C ALA A 17 -16.15 2.56 -5.34
N VAL A 18 -16.45 3.12 -4.16
CA VAL A 18 -15.46 3.76 -3.31
C VAL A 18 -14.44 2.74 -2.81
N ALA A 19 -14.89 1.53 -2.46
CA ALA A 19 -13.99 0.44 -2.05
C ALA A 19 -13.12 -0.02 -3.22
N LEU A 20 -13.71 -0.18 -4.40
CA LEU A 20 -12.96 -0.59 -5.59
C LEU A 20 -11.90 0.44 -5.97
N ASN A 21 -12.23 1.73 -5.87
CA ASN A 21 -11.28 2.80 -6.14
C ASN A 21 -10.14 2.82 -5.13
N LEU A 22 -10.41 2.53 -3.85
CA LEU A 22 -9.36 2.41 -2.84
C LEU A 22 -8.42 1.25 -3.16
N SER A 23 -8.96 0.11 -3.54
CA SER A 23 -8.16 -1.05 -3.96
C SER A 23 -7.27 -0.69 -5.15
N ASP A 24 -7.82 0.01 -6.16
CA ASP A 24 -7.05 0.45 -7.34
C ASP A 24 -5.95 1.45 -6.95
N LEU A 25 -6.23 2.34 -6.00
CA LEU A 25 -5.23 3.28 -5.48
C LEU A 25 -4.04 2.53 -4.87
N LEU A 26 -4.31 1.51 -4.08
CA LEU A 26 -3.25 0.71 -3.43
C LEU A 26 -2.41 -0.03 -4.46
N VAL A 27 -3.05 -0.67 -5.43
CA VAL A 27 -2.32 -1.39 -6.49
C VAL A 27 -1.53 -0.42 -7.38
N GLY A 28 -2.14 0.71 -7.75
CA GLY A 28 -1.51 1.72 -8.60
C GLY A 28 -0.32 2.41 -7.94
N TRP A 29 -0.27 2.47 -6.62
CA TRP A 29 0.86 3.06 -5.90
C TRP A 29 2.19 2.40 -6.27
N LYS A 30 2.19 1.11 -6.58
CA LYS A 30 3.43 0.39 -6.93
C LYS A 30 4.17 1.02 -8.11
N ASP A 31 3.44 1.67 -9.01
CA ASP A 31 3.99 2.25 -10.24
C ASP A 31 4.00 3.78 -10.24
N ASP A 32 3.54 4.43 -9.17
CA ASP A 32 3.54 5.88 -9.07
C ASP A 32 4.81 6.42 -8.38
N LYS A 33 4.86 7.71 -8.15
CA LYS A 33 6.05 8.40 -7.59
C LYS A 33 5.98 8.61 -6.08
N LEU A 34 4.91 8.17 -5.42
CA LEU A 34 4.76 8.34 -3.98
C LEU A 34 5.57 7.30 -3.22
N ASN A 35 6.16 7.69 -2.09
CA ASN A 35 6.79 6.74 -1.19
C ASN A 35 5.78 6.18 -0.17
N ALA A 36 6.21 5.24 0.68
CA ALA A 36 5.33 4.58 1.63
C ALA A 36 4.69 5.56 2.64
N ALA A 37 5.43 6.58 3.08
CA ALA A 37 4.88 7.58 4.00
C ALA A 37 3.82 8.45 3.32
N GLU A 38 4.06 8.80 2.07
CA GLU A 38 3.08 9.56 1.28
C GLU A 38 1.84 8.73 0.97
N LEU A 39 2.01 7.42 0.73
CA LEU A 39 0.88 6.50 0.59
C LEU A 39 -0.01 6.53 1.83
N GLU A 40 0.58 6.48 3.02
CA GLU A 40 -0.17 6.55 4.27
C GLU A 40 -1.04 7.81 4.31
N SER A 41 -0.47 8.96 3.99
CA SER A 41 -1.20 10.24 3.99
C SER A 41 -2.36 10.23 3.01
N VAL A 42 -2.14 9.69 1.82
CA VAL A 42 -3.17 9.64 0.77
C VAL A 42 -4.33 8.73 1.20
N VAL A 43 -4.02 7.54 1.72
CA VAL A 43 -5.04 6.57 2.12
C VAL A 43 -5.83 7.06 3.33
N GLU A 44 -5.15 7.62 4.34
CA GLU A 44 -5.83 8.17 5.52
C GLU A 44 -6.81 9.28 5.11
N ARG A 45 -6.39 10.15 4.20
CA ARG A 45 -7.24 11.22 3.67
C ARG A 45 -8.42 10.66 2.89
N TYR A 46 -8.17 9.65 2.06
CA TYR A 46 -9.22 9.01 1.26
C TYR A 46 -10.30 8.41 2.16
N ILE A 47 -9.91 7.62 3.14
CA ILE A 47 -10.85 6.96 4.05
C ILE A 47 -11.56 8.00 4.94
N GLY A 48 -10.85 9.04 5.36
CA GLY A 48 -11.41 10.10 6.20
C GLY A 48 -12.44 10.99 5.49
N ASN A 49 -12.37 11.08 4.15
CA ASN A 49 -13.23 11.97 3.36
C ASN A 49 -14.28 11.22 2.57
N THR A 50 -14.36 9.89 2.67
CA THR A 50 -15.34 9.09 1.94
C THR A 50 -16.05 8.14 2.89
N TRP A 51 -17.21 7.65 2.46
CA TRP A 51 -17.92 6.59 3.18
C TRP A 51 -17.94 5.35 2.29
N ILE A 52 -17.42 4.23 2.79
CA ILE A 52 -17.20 3.04 1.99
C ILE A 52 -18.29 2.00 2.32
N GLY A 53 -19.29 1.89 1.46
CA GLY A 53 -20.35 0.91 1.62
C GLY A 53 -21.19 1.15 2.88
N SER A 54 -21.51 0.08 3.60
CA SER A 54 -22.22 0.14 4.88
C SER A 54 -21.26 0.54 6.00
N THR A 55 -21.80 0.87 7.18
CA THR A 55 -21.00 1.15 8.38
C THR A 55 -20.08 -0.03 8.71
N ILE A 56 -20.60 -1.26 8.64
CA ILE A 56 -19.83 -2.46 8.93
C ILE A 56 -18.69 -2.63 7.92
N GLU A 57 -18.95 -2.40 6.64
CA GLU A 57 -17.95 -2.49 5.58
C GLU A 57 -16.87 -1.43 5.75
N HIS A 58 -17.26 -0.19 6.01
CA HIS A 58 -16.32 0.91 6.22
C HIS A 58 -15.38 0.62 7.40
N GLU A 59 -15.92 0.19 8.53
CA GLU A 59 -15.14 -0.14 9.73
C GLU A 59 -14.19 -1.31 9.48
N LYS A 60 -14.64 -2.33 8.76
CA LYS A 60 -13.82 -3.50 8.43
C LYS A 60 -12.67 -3.11 7.51
N ILE A 61 -12.92 -2.28 6.50
CA ILE A 61 -11.90 -1.79 5.57
C ILE A 61 -10.87 -0.94 6.31
N TYR A 62 -11.32 -0.04 7.18
CA TYR A 62 -10.39 0.76 7.98
C TYR A 62 -9.52 -0.12 8.89
N ARG A 63 -10.08 -1.17 9.46
CA ARG A 63 -9.32 -2.12 10.29
C ARG A 63 -8.27 -2.86 9.47
N LEU A 64 -8.62 -3.34 8.27
CA LEU A 64 -7.66 -3.98 7.36
C LEU A 64 -6.51 -3.05 7.01
N TRP A 65 -6.84 -1.82 6.65
CA TRP A 65 -5.84 -0.80 6.35
C TRP A 65 -4.96 -0.49 7.56
N SER A 66 -5.55 -0.30 8.72
CA SER A 66 -4.82 0.04 9.95
C SER A 66 -3.81 -1.04 10.33
N GLN A 67 -4.19 -2.31 10.19
CA GLN A 67 -3.29 -3.43 10.46
C GLN A 67 -2.10 -3.42 9.50
N PHE A 68 -2.35 -3.22 8.22
CA PHE A 68 -1.29 -3.10 7.22
C PHE A 68 -0.39 -1.89 7.51
N ARG A 69 -0.98 -0.72 7.71
CA ARG A 69 -0.27 0.52 8.02
C ARG A 69 0.67 0.33 9.20
N ASP A 70 0.17 -0.22 10.29
CA ASP A 70 0.94 -0.33 11.53
C ASP A 70 2.10 -1.31 11.38
N SER A 71 1.91 -2.43 10.67
CA SER A 71 2.97 -3.42 10.50
C SER A 71 3.94 -3.05 9.37
N ALA A 72 3.44 -2.60 8.23
CA ALA A 72 4.25 -2.40 7.04
C ALA A 72 4.85 -0.99 6.95
N ILE A 73 4.06 0.05 7.27
CA ILE A 73 4.54 1.44 7.13
C ILE A 73 5.21 1.90 8.41
N HIS A 74 4.54 1.77 9.55
CA HIS A 74 5.12 2.20 10.83
C HIS A 74 6.28 1.30 11.27
N GLY A 75 6.26 0.04 10.85
CA GLY A 75 7.34 -0.90 11.16
C GLY A 75 8.47 -0.92 10.13
N ILE A 76 8.41 -0.08 9.07
CA ILE A 76 9.33 -0.18 7.93
C ILE A 76 10.79 0.03 8.32
N GLY A 77 11.06 0.87 9.33
CA GLY A 77 12.44 1.15 9.76
C GLY A 77 13.18 -0.05 10.30
N GLY A 78 12.47 -1.09 10.76
CA GLY A 78 13.07 -2.33 11.24
C GLY A 78 13.15 -3.44 10.22
N MET A 79 12.76 -3.18 8.97
CA MET A 79 12.69 -4.20 7.93
C MET A 79 13.95 -4.22 7.07
N THR A 80 14.33 -5.43 6.64
CA THR A 80 15.31 -5.61 5.55
C THR A 80 14.69 -5.16 4.23
N MET A 81 15.51 -4.98 3.19
CA MET A 81 15.00 -4.64 1.87
C MET A 81 14.06 -5.71 1.33
N ASN A 82 14.40 -7.00 1.52
CA ASN A 82 13.53 -8.09 1.09
C ASN A 82 12.18 -8.07 1.79
N GLU A 83 12.14 -7.76 3.07
CA GLU A 83 10.89 -7.64 3.81
C GLU A 83 10.04 -6.48 3.29
N ARG A 84 10.67 -5.35 2.96
CA ARG A 84 9.97 -4.20 2.37
C ARG A 84 9.41 -4.55 0.99
N LEU A 85 10.20 -5.22 0.15
CA LEU A 85 9.75 -5.66 -1.18
C LEU A 85 8.56 -6.61 -1.07
N TYR A 86 8.58 -7.51 -0.10
CA TYR A 86 7.46 -8.42 0.15
C TYR A 86 6.21 -7.69 0.59
N CYS A 87 6.31 -6.86 1.63
CA CYS A 87 5.14 -6.17 2.19
C CYS A 87 4.45 -5.27 1.18
N PHE A 88 5.21 -4.67 0.26
CA PHE A 88 4.67 -3.74 -0.72
C PHE A 88 4.52 -4.36 -2.12
N SER A 89 4.70 -5.69 -2.25
CA SER A 89 4.52 -6.45 -3.50
C SER A 89 5.37 -5.88 -4.65
N LEU A 90 6.61 -5.50 -4.36
CA LEU A 90 7.49 -4.85 -5.32
C LEU A 90 8.60 -5.74 -5.87
N PHE A 91 8.54 -7.06 -5.64
CA PHE A 91 9.58 -7.96 -6.18
C PHE A 91 9.65 -7.92 -7.71
N SER A 92 8.49 -7.91 -8.39
CA SER A 92 8.48 -7.82 -9.85
C SER A 92 9.06 -6.51 -10.35
N ASN A 93 8.71 -5.41 -9.70
CA ASN A 93 9.27 -4.10 -10.03
C ASN A 93 10.79 -4.08 -9.84
N TRP A 94 11.26 -4.69 -8.76
CA TRP A 94 12.69 -4.82 -8.47
C TRP A 94 13.42 -5.66 -9.52
N ASP A 95 12.85 -6.81 -9.87
CA ASP A 95 13.45 -7.70 -10.87
C ASP A 95 13.49 -7.06 -12.26
N ASN A 96 12.54 -6.16 -12.57
CA ASN A 96 12.50 -5.43 -13.83
C ASN A 96 13.30 -4.13 -13.82
N ALA A 97 13.88 -3.76 -12.68
CA ALA A 97 14.70 -2.55 -12.55
C ALA A 97 16.14 -2.88 -12.94
N HIS A 98 16.49 -2.61 -14.20
CA HIS A 98 17.79 -2.98 -14.77
C HIS A 98 18.82 -1.86 -14.71
N THR A 99 18.47 -0.68 -14.21
CA THR A 99 19.38 0.44 -14.06
C THR A 99 19.54 0.80 -12.60
N GLU A 100 20.65 1.50 -12.28
CA GLU A 100 20.89 1.98 -10.94
C GLU A 100 19.83 3.01 -10.52
N GLU A 101 19.42 3.88 -11.45
CA GLU A 101 18.39 4.89 -11.20
C GLU A 101 17.05 4.24 -10.88
N ALA A 102 16.65 3.21 -11.62
CA ALA A 102 15.39 2.50 -11.37
C ALA A 102 15.39 1.84 -10.00
N ARG A 103 16.51 1.26 -9.59
CA ARG A 103 16.62 0.65 -8.25
C ARG A 103 16.64 1.70 -7.15
N LYS A 104 17.26 2.84 -7.35
CA LYS A 104 17.24 3.97 -6.41
C LYS A 104 15.83 4.48 -6.18
N GLU A 105 15.00 4.52 -7.22
CA GLU A 105 13.59 4.90 -7.09
C GLU A 105 12.83 3.94 -6.18
N ILE A 106 13.10 2.64 -6.28
CA ILE A 106 12.47 1.64 -5.41
C ILE A 106 12.96 1.81 -3.97
N TYR A 107 14.25 2.01 -3.75
CA TYR A 107 14.78 2.31 -2.42
C TYR A 107 14.08 3.52 -1.80
N ALA A 108 13.98 4.61 -2.55
CA ALA A 108 13.33 5.83 -2.07
C ALA A 108 11.85 5.60 -1.75
N LYS A 109 11.16 4.84 -2.61
CA LYS A 109 9.75 4.49 -2.42
C LYS A 109 9.52 3.72 -1.13
N LEU A 110 10.45 2.87 -0.76
CA LEU A 110 10.39 2.03 0.44
C LEU A 110 11.12 2.66 1.64
N LEU A 111 11.47 3.93 1.57
CA LEU A 111 12.15 4.67 2.64
C LEU A 111 13.47 3.98 3.06
N ALA A 112 14.16 3.38 2.10
CA ALA A 112 15.40 2.66 2.32
C ALA A 112 16.59 3.41 1.74
N ASN A 113 17.77 3.16 2.31
CA ASN A 113 19.02 3.67 1.76
C ASN A 113 19.65 2.61 0.85
N PRO A 114 20.14 3.04 -0.32
CA PRO A 114 20.83 2.13 -1.23
C PRO A 114 22.10 1.54 -0.62
#